data_578329b315bbf01b4b99d3fa74bce419
#
_entry.id   578329b315bbf01b4b99d3fa74bce419
#
_cell.length_a   1.000
_cell.length_b   1.000
_cell.length_c   1.000
_cell.angle_alpha   90.00
_cell.angle_beta   90.00
_cell.angle_gamma   90.00
#
_symmetry.space_group_name_H-M   'P 1'
#
loop_
_entity.id
_entity.type
_entity.pdbx_description
1 polymer ?
#
loop_
_entity_poly.entity_id
_entity_poly.type
_entity_poly.pdbx_seq_one_letter_code
_entity_poly.pdbx_strand_id
1 'polypeptide(L)'
;ALTFLVTPIGCGIAGWRVEEIAPLFGAAAELANVTLPESFWKVLKMSDMDAVISRHSVRRYLDRKLPVNVLNSLRSEIANVNAEGNLHVQLVTDEPLAFSGVMAYGKFSGVKNYLVMAGRKSADLDERIGYYGERLVLLAQRLGLNSCWAGISYRKVFGTYSLEPDEKICCYIAIGYGETPGVQHKSKSVNDVSNASPQTPDWFRKGVESALLAPTAVNQQKFFLEFLGGEPLPQVRITRGVSLIGYTRMDMGIVKL
;
A
#
# COMPACT_ATOMS: atom_id res chain seq x y z
N ALA A 1 -20.25 24.50 -27.57
CA ALA A 1 -19.61 24.22 -26.28
C ALA A 1 -18.09 24.35 -26.47
N LEU A 2 -17.38 24.89 -25.50
CA LEU A 2 -15.93 24.97 -25.53
C LEU A 2 -15.33 23.59 -25.18
N THR A 3 -14.29 23.18 -25.91
CA THR A 3 -13.48 22.00 -25.61
C THR A 3 -12.17 22.46 -24.97
N PHE A 4 -11.78 21.82 -23.88
CA PHE A 4 -10.56 22.10 -23.14
C PHE A 4 -9.53 21.01 -23.38
N LEU A 5 -8.36 21.38 -23.89
CA LEU A 5 -7.21 20.49 -24.01
C LEU A 5 -6.25 20.77 -22.85
N VAL A 6 -6.11 19.82 -21.96
CA VAL A 6 -5.17 19.92 -20.83
C VAL A 6 -3.80 19.42 -21.26
N THR A 7 -2.76 20.19 -21.00
CA THR A 7 -1.36 19.76 -21.15
C THR A 7 -0.86 19.16 -19.83
N PRO A 8 0.31 18.48 -19.79
CA PRO A 8 0.91 18.02 -18.54
C PRO A 8 1.39 19.18 -17.65
N ILE A 9 0.43 19.98 -17.18
CA ILE A 9 0.67 21.21 -16.40
C ILE A 9 1.47 20.88 -15.14
N GLY A 10 2.49 21.69 -14.86
CA GLY A 10 3.36 21.50 -13.71
C GLY A 10 4.41 20.38 -13.84
N CYS A 11 4.30 19.49 -14.83
CA CYS A 11 5.19 18.34 -14.99
C CYS A 11 6.49 18.63 -15.77
N GLY A 12 6.72 19.89 -16.11
CA GLY A 12 7.95 20.35 -16.77
C GLY A 12 8.83 21.15 -15.82
N ILE A 13 8.99 22.46 -16.10
CA ILE A 13 9.87 23.37 -15.35
C ILE A 13 9.52 23.43 -13.85
N ALA A 14 8.25 23.28 -13.49
CA ALA A 14 7.82 23.25 -12.09
C ALA A 14 8.23 21.97 -11.34
N GLY A 15 8.72 20.93 -12.03
CA GLY A 15 9.31 19.73 -11.45
C GLY A 15 8.33 18.78 -10.75
N TRP A 16 7.02 18.89 -11.00
CA TRP A 16 6.04 17.96 -10.49
C TRP A 16 6.05 16.67 -11.33
N ARG A 17 5.84 15.52 -10.68
CA ARG A 17 5.66 14.26 -11.39
C ARG A 17 4.22 14.12 -11.88
N VAL A 18 4.03 13.37 -12.96
CA VAL A 18 2.71 13.11 -13.53
C VAL A 18 1.79 12.43 -12.51
N GLU A 19 2.34 11.50 -11.72
CA GLU A 19 1.64 10.75 -10.68
C GLU A 19 1.11 11.66 -9.55
N GLU A 20 1.70 12.85 -9.38
CA GLU A 20 1.28 13.83 -8.37
C GLU A 20 0.19 14.76 -8.91
N ILE A 21 0.23 15.05 -10.20
CA ILE A 21 -0.68 16.03 -10.84
C ILE A 21 -1.92 15.36 -11.42
N ALA A 22 -1.78 14.22 -12.09
CA ALA A 22 -2.90 13.54 -12.74
C ALA A 22 -4.09 13.25 -11.80
N PRO A 23 -3.91 12.80 -10.55
CA PRO A 23 -5.02 12.56 -9.63
C PRO A 23 -5.87 13.80 -9.33
N LEU A 24 -5.31 15.01 -9.45
CA LEU A 24 -6.04 16.28 -9.30
C LEU A 24 -7.08 16.51 -10.41
N PHE A 25 -6.91 15.83 -11.54
CA PHE A 25 -7.80 15.91 -12.71
C PHE A 25 -8.85 14.77 -12.76
N GLY A 26 -8.96 13.95 -11.72
CA GLY A 26 -9.91 12.83 -11.69
C GLY A 26 -11.34 13.27 -12.02
N ALA A 27 -11.85 14.33 -11.38
CA ALA A 27 -13.18 14.87 -11.69
C ALA A 27 -13.29 15.45 -13.10
N ALA A 28 -12.21 16.00 -13.66
CA ALA A 28 -12.20 16.56 -15.01
C ALA A 28 -12.19 15.44 -16.08
N ALA A 29 -11.73 14.25 -15.74
CA ALA A 29 -11.74 13.10 -16.62
C ALA A 29 -13.16 12.63 -16.99
N GLU A 30 -14.16 12.94 -16.16
CA GLU A 30 -15.57 12.60 -16.37
C GLU A 30 -16.30 13.62 -17.29
N LEU A 31 -15.65 14.74 -17.64
CA LEU A 31 -16.27 15.79 -18.43
C LEU A 31 -16.05 15.55 -19.92
N ALA A 32 -17.15 15.43 -20.69
CA ALA A 32 -17.13 15.17 -22.13
C ALA A 32 -16.40 16.21 -22.99
N ASN A 33 -16.24 17.42 -22.47
CA ASN A 33 -15.58 18.53 -23.15
C ASN A 33 -14.14 18.80 -22.65
N VAL A 34 -13.56 17.89 -21.85
CA VAL A 34 -12.18 17.97 -21.38
C VAL A 34 -11.37 16.82 -21.96
N THR A 35 -10.25 17.14 -22.58
CA THR A 35 -9.29 16.14 -23.08
C THR A 35 -8.03 16.21 -22.23
N LEU A 36 -7.75 15.12 -21.52
CA LEU A 36 -6.54 14.98 -20.71
C LEU A 36 -5.39 14.38 -21.52
N PRO A 37 -4.13 14.68 -21.19
CA PRO A 37 -2.98 14.06 -21.84
C PRO A 37 -2.91 12.57 -21.53
N GLU A 38 -2.33 11.78 -22.44
CA GLU A 38 -2.19 10.32 -22.28
C GLU A 38 -1.48 9.94 -20.99
N SER A 39 -0.46 10.72 -20.59
CA SER A 39 0.25 10.51 -19.33
C SER A 39 -0.66 10.60 -18.11
N PHE A 40 -1.66 11.48 -18.11
CA PHE A 40 -2.64 11.59 -17.03
C PHE A 40 -3.60 10.39 -17.03
N TRP A 41 -4.03 9.96 -18.22
CA TRP A 41 -4.88 8.77 -18.33
C TRP A 41 -4.22 7.50 -17.83
N LYS A 42 -2.91 7.34 -18.04
CA LYS A 42 -2.14 6.19 -17.49
C LYS A 42 -2.20 6.12 -15.96
N VAL A 43 -2.19 7.28 -15.29
CA VAL A 43 -2.31 7.35 -13.84
C VAL A 43 -3.76 7.17 -13.39
N LEU A 44 -4.69 7.90 -14.00
CA LEU A 44 -6.11 7.88 -13.61
C LEU A 44 -6.80 6.53 -13.86
N LYS A 45 -6.31 5.76 -14.82
CA LYS A 45 -6.80 4.41 -15.16
C LYS A 45 -5.91 3.29 -14.61
N MET A 46 -5.00 3.61 -13.67
CA MET A 46 -4.15 2.62 -13.03
C MET A 46 -5.02 1.53 -12.38
N SER A 47 -4.90 0.32 -12.87
CA SER A 47 -5.55 -0.85 -12.27
C SER A 47 -4.91 -1.24 -10.94
N ASP A 48 -5.58 -2.09 -10.16
CA ASP A 48 -4.99 -2.63 -8.94
C ASP A 48 -3.69 -3.39 -9.22
N MET A 49 -3.64 -4.15 -10.32
CA MET A 49 -2.43 -4.86 -10.73
C MET A 49 -1.29 -3.91 -11.12
N ASP A 50 -1.57 -2.79 -11.80
CA ASP A 50 -0.55 -1.77 -12.09
C ASP A 50 0.00 -1.16 -10.79
N ALA A 51 -0.88 -0.95 -9.80
CA ALA A 51 -0.47 -0.47 -8.48
C ALA A 51 0.40 -1.49 -7.75
N VAL A 52 0.05 -2.79 -7.79
CA VAL A 52 0.87 -3.89 -7.22
C VAL A 52 2.26 -3.92 -7.84
N ILE A 53 2.35 -3.81 -9.17
CA ILE A 53 3.63 -3.86 -9.91
C ILE A 53 4.48 -2.62 -9.62
N SER A 54 3.88 -1.42 -9.60
CA SER A 54 4.60 -0.14 -9.47
C SER A 54 4.89 0.26 -8.03
N ARG A 55 4.21 -0.34 -7.04
CA ARG A 55 4.40 -0.04 -5.63
C ARG A 55 5.72 -0.58 -5.10
N HIS A 56 6.56 0.29 -4.58
CA HIS A 56 7.79 -0.08 -3.89
C HIS A 56 7.86 0.58 -2.51
N SER A 57 8.65 -0.01 -1.60
CA SER A 57 8.88 0.56 -0.28
C SER A 57 9.79 1.79 -0.37
N VAL A 58 9.25 2.96 -0.04
CA VAL A 58 9.96 4.23 -0.04
C VAL A 58 10.13 4.74 1.38
N ARG A 59 11.33 5.18 1.72
CA ARG A 59 11.71 5.59 3.08
C ARG A 59 12.19 7.03 3.18
N ARG A 60 12.38 7.72 2.05
CA ARG A 60 12.75 9.13 1.98
C ARG A 60 11.64 9.91 1.32
N TYR A 61 11.14 10.92 2.00
CA TYR A 61 9.97 11.66 1.57
C TYR A 61 10.28 13.14 1.42
N LEU A 62 9.68 13.75 0.42
CA LEU A 62 9.72 15.18 0.17
C LEU A 62 8.86 15.91 1.20
N ASP A 63 9.25 17.13 1.54
CA ASP A 63 8.44 18.02 2.37
C ASP A 63 7.31 18.64 1.52
N ARG A 64 6.31 17.82 1.22
CA ARG A 64 5.12 18.20 0.45
C ARG A 64 3.86 17.84 1.19
N LYS A 65 2.94 18.80 1.29
CA LYS A 65 1.62 18.56 1.87
C LYS A 65 0.76 17.69 0.94
N LEU A 66 -0.04 16.83 1.55
CA LEU A 66 -1.05 16.08 0.82
C LEU A 66 -2.22 16.99 0.45
N PRO A 67 -2.66 17.04 -0.82
CA PRO A 67 -3.82 17.82 -1.24
C PRO A 67 -5.12 17.33 -0.58
N VAL A 68 -6.10 18.24 -0.45
CA VAL A 68 -7.37 17.94 0.24
C VAL A 68 -8.13 16.78 -0.42
N ASN A 69 -8.15 16.69 -1.75
CA ASN A 69 -8.78 15.59 -2.46
C ASN A 69 -8.11 14.25 -2.17
N VAL A 70 -6.78 14.18 -2.11
CA VAL A 70 -6.01 12.98 -1.74
C VAL A 70 -6.32 12.58 -0.29
N LEU A 71 -6.35 13.54 0.63
CA LEU A 71 -6.74 13.30 2.03
C LEU A 71 -8.16 12.76 2.15
N ASN A 72 -9.10 13.31 1.37
CA ASN A 72 -10.50 12.87 1.38
C ASN A 72 -10.63 11.43 0.83
N SER A 73 -9.92 11.09 -0.25
CA SER A 73 -9.91 9.73 -0.78
C SER A 73 -9.34 8.73 0.23
N LEU A 74 -8.23 9.07 0.90
CA LEU A 74 -7.65 8.23 1.95
C LEU A 74 -8.61 8.06 3.13
N ARG A 75 -9.24 9.15 3.62
CA ARG A 75 -10.20 9.09 4.74
C ARG A 75 -11.43 8.25 4.40
N SER A 76 -11.94 8.38 3.18
CA SER A 76 -13.08 7.57 2.72
C SER A 76 -12.73 6.08 2.73
N GLU A 77 -11.58 5.69 2.20
CA GLU A 77 -11.17 4.28 2.19
C GLU A 77 -10.80 3.78 3.60
N ILE A 78 -10.23 4.63 4.46
CA ILE A 78 -10.01 4.29 5.88
C ILE A 78 -11.34 3.98 6.58
N ALA A 79 -12.40 4.73 6.31
CA ALA A 79 -13.72 4.43 6.86
C ALA A 79 -14.24 3.07 6.37
N ASN A 80 -14.08 2.77 5.08
CA ASN A 80 -14.46 1.48 4.49
C ASN A 80 -13.70 0.31 5.14
N VAL A 81 -12.36 0.38 5.18
CA VAL A 81 -11.54 -0.71 5.75
C VAL A 81 -11.76 -0.88 7.24
N ASN A 82 -12.06 0.19 7.98
CA ASN A 82 -12.42 0.11 9.39
C ASN A 82 -13.75 -0.62 9.59
N ALA A 83 -14.75 -0.31 8.77
CA ALA A 83 -16.06 -0.96 8.84
C ALA A 83 -15.98 -2.45 8.42
N GLU A 84 -15.37 -2.74 7.27
CA GLU A 84 -15.27 -4.10 6.72
C GLU A 84 -14.33 -4.99 7.55
N GLY A 85 -13.18 -4.42 7.95
CA GLY A 85 -12.13 -5.15 8.67
C GLY A 85 -12.32 -5.17 10.18
N ASN A 86 -13.33 -4.48 10.75
CA ASN A 86 -13.45 -4.23 12.19
C ASN A 86 -12.11 -3.75 12.77
N LEU A 87 -11.57 -2.68 12.18
CA LEU A 87 -10.28 -2.08 12.51
C LEU A 87 -10.46 -0.66 13.06
N HIS A 88 -9.37 -0.08 13.55
CA HIS A 88 -9.30 1.31 13.97
C HIS A 88 -8.06 1.98 13.36
N VAL A 89 -8.00 1.96 12.03
CA VAL A 89 -6.96 2.65 11.26
C VAL A 89 -7.19 4.14 11.30
N GLN A 90 -6.13 4.91 11.55
CA GLN A 90 -6.19 6.37 11.64
C GLN A 90 -5.11 7.01 10.78
N LEU A 91 -5.45 8.07 10.06
CA LEU A 91 -4.52 8.88 9.28
C LEU A 91 -4.02 10.04 10.14
N VAL A 92 -2.70 10.10 10.31
CA VAL A 92 -2.00 11.23 10.94
C VAL A 92 -1.26 12.01 9.86
N THR A 93 -1.39 13.33 9.88
CA THR A 93 -0.78 14.24 8.90
C THR A 93 0.03 15.34 9.58
N ASP A 94 1.04 15.86 8.89
CA ASP A 94 1.90 16.97 9.34
C ASP A 94 2.57 16.69 10.71
N GLU A 95 2.84 15.42 11.02
CA GLU A 95 3.47 14.98 12.27
C GLU A 95 4.87 14.37 11.98
N PRO A 96 5.98 15.09 12.24
CA PRO A 96 7.32 14.63 11.87
C PRO A 96 7.99 13.73 12.93
N LEU A 97 7.44 13.65 14.14
CA LEU A 97 8.16 13.05 15.27
C LEU A 97 8.13 11.53 15.26
N ALA A 98 7.06 10.91 14.75
CA ALA A 98 6.91 9.45 14.77
C ALA A 98 8.09 8.71 14.11
N PHE A 99 8.68 9.30 13.09
CA PHE A 99 9.80 8.73 12.33
C PHE A 99 11.14 9.47 12.52
N SER A 100 11.26 10.35 13.52
CA SER A 100 12.49 11.10 13.81
C SER A 100 13.37 10.49 14.91
N GLY A 101 12.89 9.47 15.60
CA GLY A 101 13.61 8.87 16.76
C GLY A 101 14.72 7.91 16.34
N VAL A 102 15.50 7.47 17.33
CA VAL A 102 16.62 6.51 17.18
C VAL A 102 16.19 5.24 16.43
N MET A 103 14.97 4.75 16.65
CA MET A 103 14.43 3.56 15.97
C MET A 103 14.26 3.75 14.47
N ALA A 104 14.01 4.98 14.02
CA ALA A 104 13.86 5.35 12.60
C ALA A 104 15.18 5.84 12.00
N TYR A 105 16.18 6.16 12.82
CA TYR A 105 17.45 6.76 12.38
C TYR A 105 18.14 5.90 11.29
N GLY A 106 18.52 6.56 10.20
CA GLY A 106 19.13 5.91 9.04
C GLY A 106 18.18 5.04 8.21
N LYS A 107 16.92 4.84 8.65
CA LYS A 107 15.92 4.05 7.94
C LYS A 107 14.88 4.91 7.25
N PHE A 108 14.41 6.00 7.91
CA PHE A 108 13.40 6.91 7.39
C PHE A 108 13.88 8.36 7.46
N SER A 109 13.46 9.17 6.48
CA SER A 109 13.64 10.63 6.49
C SER A 109 12.44 11.33 5.84
N GLY A 110 12.09 12.53 6.34
CA GLY A 110 11.06 13.39 5.78
C GLY A 110 9.62 12.89 5.96
N VAL A 111 9.39 11.80 6.70
CA VAL A 111 8.02 11.29 6.95
C VAL A 111 7.27 12.29 7.84
N LYS A 112 6.13 12.79 7.34
CA LYS A 112 5.20 13.66 8.08
C LYS A 112 3.77 13.12 8.10
N ASN A 113 3.48 12.12 7.26
CA ASN A 113 2.15 11.53 7.19
C ASN A 113 2.26 10.01 7.29
N TYR A 114 1.37 9.40 8.05
CA TYR A 114 1.37 7.96 8.24
C TYR A 114 0.00 7.43 8.65
N LEU A 115 -0.21 6.15 8.44
CA LEU A 115 -1.35 5.41 8.97
C LEU A 115 -0.95 4.73 10.27
N VAL A 116 -1.76 4.87 11.29
CA VAL A 116 -1.69 4.09 12.53
C VAL A 116 -2.57 2.87 12.35
N MET A 117 -1.98 1.70 12.22
CA MET A 117 -2.66 0.44 11.96
C MET A 117 -3.03 -0.22 13.29
N ALA A 118 -4.26 -0.02 13.73
CA ALA A 118 -4.75 -0.46 15.04
C ALA A 118 -6.08 -1.21 14.95
N GLY A 119 -6.42 -1.93 16.00
CA GLY A 119 -7.71 -2.60 16.17
C GLY A 119 -7.77 -3.41 17.45
N ARG A 120 -8.94 -4.01 17.73
CA ARG A 120 -9.18 -4.84 18.91
C ARG A 120 -8.32 -6.10 18.87
N LYS A 121 -7.73 -6.41 20.01
CA LYS A 121 -6.86 -7.59 20.18
C LYS A 121 -7.64 -8.87 19.86
N SER A 122 -7.20 -9.61 18.84
CA SER A 122 -7.73 -10.90 18.43
C SER A 122 -6.65 -11.73 17.75
N ALA A 123 -6.92 -13.01 17.57
CA ALA A 123 -5.95 -13.93 16.95
C ALA A 123 -5.70 -13.63 15.45
N ASP A 124 -6.65 -12.99 14.78
CA ASP A 124 -6.65 -12.69 13.36
C ASP A 124 -6.36 -11.20 13.06
N LEU A 125 -6.22 -10.35 14.09
CA LEU A 125 -6.03 -8.91 13.90
C LEU A 125 -4.85 -8.61 12.97
N ASP A 126 -3.69 -9.23 13.18
CA ASP A 126 -2.49 -8.96 12.39
C ASP A 126 -2.72 -9.31 10.91
N GLU A 127 -3.47 -10.36 10.61
CA GLU A 127 -3.82 -10.75 9.23
C GLU A 127 -4.79 -9.75 8.60
N ARG A 128 -5.82 -9.32 9.32
CA ARG A 128 -6.75 -8.26 8.86
C ARG A 128 -6.01 -6.95 8.61
N ILE A 129 -5.11 -6.55 9.50
CA ILE A 129 -4.24 -5.37 9.31
C ILE A 129 -3.42 -5.50 8.03
N GLY A 130 -2.87 -6.68 7.73
CA GLY A 130 -2.14 -6.93 6.49
C GLY A 130 -3.02 -6.74 5.25
N TYR A 131 -4.17 -7.39 5.21
CA TYR A 131 -5.09 -7.34 4.07
C TYR A 131 -5.63 -5.92 3.81
N TYR A 132 -6.25 -5.32 4.81
CA TYR A 132 -6.86 -4.00 4.66
C TYR A 132 -5.82 -2.87 4.59
N GLY A 133 -4.66 -3.06 5.23
CA GLY A 133 -3.56 -2.10 5.13
C GLY A 133 -2.97 -2.06 3.73
N GLU A 134 -2.84 -3.19 3.04
CA GLU A 134 -2.35 -3.19 1.66
C GLU A 134 -3.37 -2.57 0.71
N ARG A 135 -4.68 -2.68 0.92
CA ARG A 135 -5.69 -1.90 0.17
C ARG A 135 -5.42 -0.39 0.24
N LEU A 136 -5.08 0.12 1.44
CA LEU A 136 -4.72 1.53 1.62
C LEU A 136 -3.39 1.88 0.94
N VAL A 137 -2.43 0.98 0.95
CA VAL A 137 -1.14 1.12 0.27
C VAL A 137 -1.32 1.19 -1.25
N LEU A 138 -2.15 0.32 -1.83
CA LEU A 138 -2.45 0.34 -3.27
C LEU A 138 -3.25 1.58 -3.66
N LEU A 139 -4.20 2.03 -2.83
CA LEU A 139 -4.87 3.31 -3.04
C LEU A 139 -3.86 4.47 -3.01
N ALA A 140 -2.96 4.51 -2.03
CA ALA A 140 -1.92 5.54 -1.96
C ALA A 140 -1.08 5.57 -3.24
N GLN A 141 -0.70 4.40 -3.77
CA GLN A 141 0.03 4.28 -5.05
C GLN A 141 -0.78 4.87 -6.20
N ARG A 142 -2.07 4.56 -6.31
CA ARG A 142 -2.96 5.13 -7.34
C ARG A 142 -3.14 6.65 -7.21
N LEU A 143 -3.04 7.17 -6.00
CA LEU A 143 -3.08 8.62 -5.72
C LEU A 143 -1.72 9.31 -5.91
N GLY A 144 -0.71 8.62 -6.46
CA GLY A 144 0.63 9.16 -6.70
C GLY A 144 1.49 9.25 -5.45
N LEU A 145 1.08 8.64 -4.35
CA LEU A 145 1.86 8.59 -3.12
C LEU A 145 2.74 7.33 -3.08
N ASN A 146 3.81 7.43 -2.34
CA ASN A 146 4.64 6.29 -1.98
C ASN A 146 4.37 5.89 -0.53
N SER A 147 4.71 4.65 -0.19
CA SER A 147 4.47 4.11 1.14
C SER A 147 5.60 3.19 1.62
N CYS A 148 5.62 2.94 2.92
CA CYS A 148 6.46 1.90 3.52
C CYS A 148 5.86 1.40 4.83
N TRP A 149 5.69 0.09 4.95
CA TRP A 149 5.34 -0.57 6.20
C TRP A 149 6.46 -0.45 7.23
N ALA A 150 6.13 -0.10 8.47
CA ALA A 150 7.05 0.09 9.58
C ALA A 150 6.54 -0.67 10.82
N GLY A 151 7.13 -1.84 11.10
CA GLY A 151 6.77 -2.66 12.26
C GLY A 151 7.33 -2.13 13.57
N ILE A 152 8.61 -1.69 13.55
CA ILE A 152 9.34 -1.24 14.76
C ILE A 152 10.12 0.06 14.56
N SER A 153 10.19 0.57 13.33
CA SER A 153 11.02 1.74 13.00
C SER A 153 10.26 3.07 13.16
N TYR A 154 9.46 3.17 14.21
CA TYR A 154 8.71 4.37 14.58
C TYR A 154 8.64 4.50 16.11
N ARG A 155 8.23 5.69 16.56
CA ARG A 155 7.84 5.91 17.96
C ARG A 155 6.37 6.33 18.03
N LYS A 156 5.72 6.02 19.13
CA LYS A 156 4.35 6.48 19.40
C LYS A 156 4.39 7.95 19.80
N VAL A 157 3.56 8.77 19.17
CA VAL A 157 3.40 10.19 19.49
C VAL A 157 2.01 10.36 20.12
N PHE A 158 1.97 10.65 21.41
CA PHE A 158 0.73 10.81 22.14
C PHE A 158 -0.07 12.02 21.63
N GLY A 159 -1.40 11.89 21.59
CA GLY A 159 -2.30 12.96 21.15
C GLY A 159 -2.51 13.02 19.64
N THR A 160 -1.81 12.19 18.83
CA THR A 160 -1.99 12.15 17.37
C THR A 160 -2.98 11.07 16.91
N TYR A 161 -3.32 10.14 17.77
CA TYR A 161 -4.29 9.06 17.56
C TYR A 161 -4.97 8.69 18.89
N SER A 162 -6.05 7.94 18.82
CA SER A 162 -6.76 7.38 19.98
C SER A 162 -6.77 5.85 19.91
N LEU A 163 -6.87 5.20 21.07
CA LEU A 163 -7.05 3.75 21.19
C LEU A 163 -8.06 3.45 22.30
N GLU A 164 -8.92 2.49 22.06
CA GLU A 164 -9.74 1.90 23.11
C GLU A 164 -8.90 0.94 23.99
N PRO A 165 -9.31 0.64 25.23
CA PRO A 165 -8.53 -0.17 26.16
C PRO A 165 -8.18 -1.59 25.66
N ASP A 166 -9.02 -2.16 24.81
CA ASP A 166 -8.87 -3.49 24.22
C ASP A 166 -8.13 -3.47 22.87
N GLU A 167 -7.72 -2.31 22.39
CA GLU A 167 -7.01 -2.15 21.12
C GLU A 167 -5.48 -2.23 21.27
N LYS A 168 -4.82 -2.52 20.17
CA LYS A 168 -3.35 -2.41 20.03
C LYS A 168 -3.00 -1.81 18.67
N ILE A 169 -1.88 -1.12 18.62
CA ILE A 169 -1.19 -0.77 17.37
C ILE A 169 -0.37 -1.99 16.93
N CYS A 170 -0.55 -2.40 15.68
CA CYS A 170 0.21 -3.49 15.07
C CYS A 170 1.45 -2.96 14.35
N CYS A 171 1.32 -1.84 13.62
CA CYS A 171 2.40 -1.19 12.88
C CYS A 171 1.99 0.22 12.46
N TYR A 172 2.92 0.95 11.84
CA TYR A 172 2.62 2.16 11.07
C TYR A 172 2.89 1.92 9.59
N ILE A 173 2.23 2.71 8.72
CA ILE A 173 2.56 2.79 7.30
C ILE A 173 2.89 4.25 6.99
N ALA A 174 4.17 4.54 6.70
CA ALA A 174 4.57 5.86 6.22
C ALA A 174 3.99 6.10 4.83
N ILE A 175 3.43 7.30 4.57
CA ILE A 175 2.87 7.70 3.28
C ILE A 175 3.28 9.13 2.92
N GLY A 176 3.43 9.40 1.64
CA GLY A 176 3.78 10.74 1.15
C GLY A 176 4.42 10.69 -0.23
N TYR A 177 4.91 11.84 -0.68
CA TYR A 177 5.67 11.93 -1.92
C TYR A 177 7.12 11.53 -1.69
N GLY A 178 7.55 10.42 -2.27
CA GLY A 178 8.92 9.92 -2.12
C GLY A 178 9.94 10.75 -2.93
N GLU A 179 11.18 10.84 -2.47
CA GLU A 179 12.29 11.42 -3.25
C GLU A 179 12.56 10.61 -4.53
N THR A 180 12.24 9.32 -4.51
CA THR A 180 12.35 8.38 -5.64
C THR A 180 11.13 7.46 -5.65
N PRO A 181 10.82 6.79 -6.78
CA PRO A 181 9.74 5.80 -6.83
C PRO A 181 10.05 4.52 -6.04
N GLY A 182 11.23 4.40 -5.45
CA GLY A 182 11.71 3.18 -4.84
C GLY A 182 12.28 2.20 -5.85
N VAL A 183 12.61 1.01 -5.38
CA VAL A 183 13.16 -0.07 -6.21
C VAL A 183 12.45 -1.39 -5.89
N GLN A 184 12.30 -2.21 -6.90
CA GLN A 184 11.75 -3.55 -6.73
C GLN A 184 12.64 -4.38 -5.79
N HIS A 185 12.03 -5.07 -4.85
CA HIS A 185 12.75 -5.98 -3.96
C HIS A 185 13.14 -7.27 -4.69
N LYS A 186 14.12 -7.98 -4.16
CA LYS A 186 14.46 -9.31 -4.64
C LYS A 186 13.35 -10.30 -4.27
N SER A 187 12.84 -11.03 -5.26
CA SER A 187 11.82 -12.07 -5.05
C SER A 187 12.44 -13.45 -5.08
N LYS A 188 11.86 -14.36 -4.33
CA LYS A 188 12.09 -15.80 -4.46
C LYS A 188 11.55 -16.30 -5.80
N SER A 189 11.90 -17.51 -6.19
CA SER A 189 11.26 -18.14 -7.33
C SER A 189 9.85 -18.62 -7.00
N VAL A 190 9.01 -18.80 -8.02
CA VAL A 190 7.67 -19.38 -7.89
C VAL A 190 7.73 -20.74 -7.16
N ASN A 191 8.73 -21.55 -7.49
CA ASN A 191 8.88 -22.89 -6.89
C ASN A 191 9.31 -22.88 -5.43
N ASP A 192 9.92 -21.76 -4.94
CA ASP A 192 10.29 -21.63 -3.53
C ASP A 192 9.07 -21.35 -2.63
N VAL A 193 7.97 -20.84 -3.21
CA VAL A 193 6.81 -20.35 -2.47
C VAL A 193 5.50 -21.01 -2.92
N SER A 194 5.55 -22.00 -3.81
CA SER A 194 4.35 -22.70 -4.27
C SER A 194 4.65 -24.09 -4.82
N ASN A 195 3.58 -24.87 -5.02
CA ASN A 195 3.60 -26.13 -5.77
C ASN A 195 3.21 -25.93 -7.26
N ALA A 196 3.37 -24.72 -7.81
CA ALA A 196 3.08 -24.47 -9.21
C ALA A 196 3.95 -25.32 -10.13
N SER A 197 3.31 -25.94 -11.12
CA SER A 197 3.91 -26.85 -12.08
C SER A 197 3.28 -26.67 -13.47
N PRO A 198 3.79 -27.28 -14.54
CA PRO A 198 3.13 -27.24 -15.85
C PRO A 198 1.69 -27.77 -15.86
N GLN A 199 1.30 -28.54 -14.84
CA GLN A 199 -0.05 -29.12 -14.69
C GLN A 199 -1.00 -28.23 -13.89
N THR A 200 -0.49 -27.21 -13.19
CA THR A 200 -1.36 -26.24 -12.50
C THR A 200 -1.89 -25.20 -13.48
N PRO A 201 -3.12 -24.66 -13.25
CA PRO A 201 -3.68 -23.63 -14.11
C PRO A 201 -2.83 -22.35 -14.15
N ASP A 202 -2.78 -21.70 -15.30
CA ASP A 202 -2.01 -20.44 -15.49
C ASP A 202 -2.40 -19.34 -14.50
N TRP A 203 -3.68 -19.24 -14.15
CA TRP A 203 -4.14 -18.24 -13.18
C TRP A 203 -3.51 -18.42 -11.80
N PHE A 204 -3.26 -19.68 -11.37
CA PHE A 204 -2.58 -19.96 -10.11
C PHE A 204 -1.14 -19.46 -10.13
N ARG A 205 -0.40 -19.78 -11.21
CA ARG A 205 0.97 -19.30 -11.40
C ARG A 205 1.03 -17.77 -11.37
N LYS A 206 0.13 -17.10 -12.10
CA LYS A 206 0.03 -15.62 -12.10
C LYS A 206 -0.28 -15.07 -10.70
N GLY A 207 -1.14 -15.74 -9.94
CA GLY A 207 -1.43 -15.39 -8.55
C GLY A 207 -0.19 -15.50 -7.66
N VAL A 208 0.62 -16.55 -7.82
CA VAL A 208 1.89 -16.71 -7.10
C VAL A 208 2.90 -15.60 -7.48
N GLU A 209 2.99 -15.26 -8.76
CA GLU A 209 3.86 -14.18 -9.25
C GLU A 209 3.43 -12.82 -8.67
N SER A 210 2.12 -12.56 -8.55
CA SER A 210 1.58 -11.36 -7.88
C SER A 210 1.88 -11.38 -6.37
N ALA A 211 1.70 -12.49 -5.70
CA ALA A 211 2.00 -12.67 -4.28
C ALA A 211 3.48 -12.40 -3.96
N LEU A 212 4.38 -12.69 -4.90
CA LEU A 212 5.82 -12.40 -4.77
C LEU A 212 6.13 -10.89 -4.82
N LEU A 213 5.20 -10.03 -5.26
CA LEU A 213 5.33 -8.57 -5.24
C LEU A 213 4.89 -7.98 -3.90
N ALA A 214 4.26 -8.75 -3.02
CA ALA A 214 3.78 -8.32 -1.73
C ALA A 214 4.94 -7.83 -0.81
N PRO A 215 4.79 -6.68 -0.13
CA PRO A 215 5.79 -6.19 0.81
C PRO A 215 5.74 -6.98 2.11
N THR A 216 6.59 -7.97 2.26
CA THR A 216 6.72 -8.73 3.50
C THR A 216 7.76 -8.13 4.45
N ALA A 217 7.60 -8.37 5.76
CA ALA A 217 8.52 -7.88 6.77
C ALA A 217 9.97 -8.29 6.44
N VAL A 218 10.88 -7.31 6.37
CA VAL A 218 12.29 -7.46 5.93
C VAL A 218 12.47 -8.29 4.66
N ASN A 219 11.45 -8.29 3.79
CA ASN A 219 11.41 -9.08 2.56
C ASN A 219 11.59 -10.59 2.80
N GLN A 220 11.05 -11.11 3.90
CA GLN A 220 11.25 -12.51 4.30
C GLN A 220 10.52 -13.52 3.40
N GLN A 221 9.40 -13.13 2.76
CA GLN A 221 8.60 -13.97 1.86
C GLN A 221 8.38 -15.38 2.45
N LYS A 222 7.92 -15.43 3.72
CA LYS A 222 7.68 -16.65 4.49
C LYS A 222 6.24 -17.11 4.35
N PHE A 223 5.83 -17.40 3.13
CA PHE A 223 4.54 -17.99 2.78
C PHE A 223 4.71 -19.12 1.78
N PHE A 224 3.70 -19.96 1.66
CA PHE A 224 3.62 -21.03 0.65
C PHE A 224 2.19 -21.12 0.15
N LEU A 225 2.01 -21.05 -1.17
CA LEU A 225 0.74 -21.23 -1.86
C LEU A 225 0.67 -22.63 -2.44
N GLU A 226 -0.36 -23.37 -2.07
CA GLU A 226 -0.58 -24.73 -2.52
C GLU A 226 -1.88 -24.81 -3.31
N PHE A 227 -1.77 -25.18 -4.57
CA PHE A 227 -2.92 -25.54 -5.39
C PHE A 227 -3.37 -26.94 -5.00
N LEU A 228 -4.60 -27.06 -4.53
CA LEU A 228 -5.18 -28.33 -4.08
C LEU A 228 -6.09 -28.96 -5.15
N GLY A 229 -6.36 -28.25 -6.26
CA GLY A 229 -7.39 -28.68 -7.21
C GLY A 229 -8.79 -28.50 -6.65
N GLY A 230 -9.70 -29.34 -7.11
CA GLY A 230 -11.10 -29.35 -6.67
C GLY A 230 -12.06 -28.90 -7.76
N GLU A 231 -13.22 -29.62 -7.83
CA GLU A 231 -14.32 -29.24 -8.71
C GLU A 231 -15.60 -29.09 -7.87
N PRO A 232 -16.48 -28.15 -8.20
CA PRO A 232 -16.42 -27.18 -9.31
C PRO A 232 -15.52 -25.95 -9.04
N LEU A 233 -15.04 -25.77 -7.79
CA LEU A 233 -14.26 -24.61 -7.39
C LEU A 233 -12.87 -25.05 -6.94
N PRO A 234 -11.82 -24.71 -7.68
CA PRO A 234 -10.45 -25.02 -7.29
C PRO A 234 -10.08 -24.31 -5.99
N GLN A 235 -9.35 -25.02 -5.13
CA GLN A 235 -8.93 -24.52 -3.82
C GLN A 235 -7.44 -24.18 -3.82
N VAL A 236 -7.10 -23.07 -3.15
CA VAL A 236 -5.72 -22.68 -2.86
C VAL A 236 -5.57 -22.58 -1.34
N ARG A 237 -4.57 -23.26 -0.81
CA ARG A 237 -4.15 -23.12 0.59
C ARG A 237 -2.98 -22.16 0.66
N ILE A 238 -3.07 -21.17 1.54
CA ILE A 238 -1.95 -20.31 1.85
C ILE A 238 -1.46 -20.63 3.26
N THR A 239 -0.18 -20.98 3.38
CA THR A 239 0.43 -21.35 4.65
C THR A 239 1.55 -20.37 4.99
N ARG A 240 1.59 -19.89 6.23
CA ARG A 240 2.68 -19.06 6.73
C ARG A 240 3.88 -19.90 7.14
N GLY A 241 5.07 -19.43 6.81
CA GLY A 241 6.30 -20.01 7.31
C GLY A 241 6.65 -19.53 8.73
N VAL A 242 7.60 -20.21 9.36
CA VAL A 242 8.13 -19.81 10.66
C VAL A 242 9.16 -18.68 10.47
N SER A 243 9.10 -17.68 11.35
CA SER A 243 10.03 -16.54 11.36
C SER A 243 10.36 -16.11 12.77
N LEU A 244 11.63 -15.86 13.02
CA LEU A 244 12.13 -15.29 14.29
C LEU A 244 11.81 -13.80 14.40
N ILE A 245 11.59 -13.11 13.27
CA ILE A 245 11.31 -11.66 13.22
C ILE A 245 9.84 -11.37 13.55
N GLY A 246 8.96 -12.38 13.41
CA GLY A 246 7.52 -12.19 13.53
C GLY A 246 6.87 -11.65 12.24
N TYR A 247 5.72 -10.99 12.37
CA TYR A 247 4.92 -10.38 11.30
C TYR A 247 4.38 -11.33 10.22
N THR A 248 4.65 -12.63 10.28
CA THR A 248 4.20 -13.58 9.24
C THR A 248 2.68 -13.65 9.10
N ARG A 249 1.89 -13.35 10.14
CA ARG A 249 0.43 -13.25 10.03
C ARG A 249 0.01 -12.02 9.24
N MET A 250 0.67 -10.88 9.47
CA MET A 250 0.44 -9.65 8.72
C MET A 250 0.86 -9.83 7.25
N ASP A 251 2.03 -10.45 7.00
CA ASP A 251 2.49 -10.79 5.65
C ASP A 251 1.46 -11.67 4.92
N MET A 252 0.79 -12.61 5.63
CA MET A 252 -0.29 -13.43 5.05
C MET A 252 -1.49 -12.59 4.60
N GLY A 253 -1.86 -11.59 5.39
CA GLY A 253 -2.92 -10.65 5.03
C GLY A 253 -2.57 -9.88 3.76
N ILE A 254 -1.34 -9.36 3.66
CA ILE A 254 -0.85 -8.63 2.48
C ILE A 254 -0.86 -9.54 1.24
N VAL A 255 -0.38 -10.77 1.36
CA VAL A 255 -0.30 -11.75 0.25
C VAL A 255 -1.69 -12.19 -0.25
N LYS A 256 -2.74 -12.12 0.59
CA LYS A 256 -4.11 -12.51 0.24
C LYS A 256 -4.86 -11.46 -0.58
N LEU A 257 -4.41 -10.22 -0.56
CA LEU A 257 -4.98 -9.15 -1.35
C LEU A 257 -4.53 -9.25 -2.82
#